data_e0104693396aad644e9a86ab8ddec5ec
#
_entry.id   e0104693396aad644e9a86ab8ddec5ec
#
_cell.length_a   1.000
_cell.length_b   1.000
_cell.length_c   1.000
_cell.angle_alpha   90.00
_cell.angle_beta   90.00
_cell.angle_gamma   90.00
#
_symmetry.space_group_name_H-M   'P 1'
#
loop_
_entity.id
_entity.type
_entity.pdbx_description
1 polymer ?
#
loop_
_entity_poly.entity_id
_entity_poly.type
_entity_poly.pdbx_seq_one_letter_code
_entity_poly.pdbx_strand_id
1 'polypeptide(L)'
;MAAVRLYTPEEYKARVREKERIRRTTPEYKAYQKAYHSRPDIQEAVRAHRSTPEYRALIKARRATPGYRIWARNYRRRVLDNDIQGRLAYNLRISMHKRIKRATRPGSAIRDLGCTLGEFKAYIEVQFLPGMNWNNWNQAGWHLDHIRPLASFDLTKREEFLQACHYTNYQPLWAVDNMRKGTKRP
;
A
#
# COMPACT_ATOMS: atom_id res chain seq x y z
N MET A 1 -2.70 55.02 -23.68
CA MET A 1 -1.88 54.51 -22.54
C MET A 1 -2.74 53.54 -21.74
N ALA A 2 -2.34 52.28 -21.66
CA ALA A 2 -3.09 51.31 -20.84
C ALA A 2 -2.77 51.55 -19.36
N ALA A 3 -3.79 51.71 -18.54
CA ALA A 3 -3.63 51.95 -17.10
C ALA A 3 -2.99 50.68 -16.47
N VAL A 4 -1.87 50.90 -15.77
CA VAL A 4 -1.22 49.85 -14.99
C VAL A 4 -2.15 49.49 -13.83
N ARG A 5 -2.72 48.30 -13.85
CA ARG A 5 -3.59 47.81 -12.77
C ARG A 5 -2.72 47.52 -11.55
N LEU A 6 -2.77 48.41 -10.56
CA LEU A 6 -2.14 48.22 -9.27
C LEU A 6 -2.99 47.24 -8.44
N TYR A 7 -2.38 46.10 -8.09
CA TYR A 7 -3.01 45.12 -7.23
C TYR A 7 -2.84 45.50 -5.76
N THR A 8 -3.84 45.24 -4.95
CA THR A 8 -3.66 45.30 -3.50
C THR A 8 -2.68 44.19 -3.06
N PRO A 9 -2.02 44.31 -1.91
CA PRO A 9 -1.12 43.26 -1.40
C PRO A 9 -1.77 41.87 -1.30
N GLU A 10 -3.06 41.82 -0.98
CA GLU A 10 -3.80 40.58 -0.87
C GLU A 10 -4.12 39.97 -2.25
N GLU A 11 -4.52 40.79 -3.23
CA GLU A 11 -4.71 40.34 -4.62
C GLU A 11 -3.40 39.86 -5.22
N TYR A 12 -2.28 40.51 -4.94
CA TYR A 12 -0.97 40.08 -5.38
C TYR A 12 -0.61 38.68 -4.80
N LYS A 13 -0.75 38.54 -3.47
CA LYS A 13 -0.52 37.24 -2.80
C LYS A 13 -1.40 36.14 -3.34
N ALA A 14 -2.69 36.41 -3.61
CA ALA A 14 -3.61 35.44 -4.21
C ALA A 14 -3.16 35.00 -5.61
N ARG A 15 -2.72 35.94 -6.48
CA ARG A 15 -2.19 35.64 -7.81
C ARG A 15 -0.92 34.80 -7.75
N VAL A 16 0.01 35.12 -6.83
CA VAL A 16 1.24 34.33 -6.65
C VAL A 16 0.91 32.89 -6.23
N ARG A 17 0.00 32.73 -5.28
CA ARG A 17 -0.46 31.40 -4.85
C ARG A 17 -1.10 30.61 -6.01
N GLU A 18 -1.93 31.24 -6.80
CA GLU A 18 -2.58 30.60 -7.94
C GLU A 18 -1.58 30.22 -9.04
N LYS A 19 -0.64 31.09 -9.40
CA LYS A 19 0.45 30.77 -10.31
C LYS A 19 1.26 29.57 -9.84
N GLU A 20 1.60 29.54 -8.56
CA GLU A 20 2.35 28.43 -7.97
C GLU A 20 1.51 27.14 -7.96
N ARG A 21 0.22 27.21 -7.69
CA ARG A 21 -0.70 26.08 -7.76
C ARG A 21 -0.73 25.50 -9.18
N ILE A 22 -0.86 26.35 -10.21
CA ILE A 22 -0.87 25.93 -11.62
C ILE A 22 0.48 25.32 -11.98
N ARG A 23 1.61 25.98 -11.64
CA ARG A 23 2.96 25.47 -11.89
C ARG A 23 3.15 24.05 -11.37
N ARG A 24 2.67 23.77 -10.16
CA ARG A 24 2.79 22.45 -9.51
C ARG A 24 1.99 21.34 -10.22
N THR A 25 1.05 21.70 -11.09
CA THR A 25 0.28 20.71 -11.86
C THR A 25 0.93 20.34 -13.19
N THR A 26 1.91 21.13 -13.65
CA THR A 26 2.56 20.90 -14.94
C THR A 26 3.39 19.62 -14.98
N PRO A 27 3.44 18.91 -16.11
CA PRO A 27 4.24 17.70 -16.28
C PRO A 27 5.72 17.92 -15.99
N GLU A 28 6.27 19.06 -16.41
CA GLU A 28 7.68 19.45 -16.25
C GLU A 28 8.02 19.60 -14.76
N TYR A 29 7.17 20.30 -14.00
CA TYR A 29 7.37 20.42 -12.55
C TYR A 29 7.30 19.09 -11.83
N LYS A 30 6.36 18.24 -12.22
CA LYS A 30 6.23 16.87 -11.66
C LYS A 30 7.47 16.01 -11.98
N ALA A 31 7.97 16.10 -13.21
CA ALA A 31 9.20 15.41 -13.63
C ALA A 31 10.42 15.91 -12.84
N TYR A 32 10.56 17.24 -12.71
CA TYR A 32 11.61 17.83 -11.88
C TYR A 32 11.53 17.37 -10.42
N GLN A 33 10.35 17.42 -9.81
CA GLN A 33 10.16 16.95 -8.42
C GLN A 33 10.50 15.47 -8.26
N LYS A 34 10.10 14.63 -9.22
CA LYS A 34 10.43 13.21 -9.22
C LYS A 34 11.95 13.00 -9.30
N ALA A 35 12.63 13.69 -10.22
CA ALA A 35 14.08 13.63 -10.36
C ALA A 35 14.81 14.12 -9.11
N TYR A 36 14.37 15.26 -8.53
CA TYR A 36 14.93 15.81 -7.30
C TYR A 36 14.83 14.83 -6.12
N HIS A 37 13.65 14.26 -5.91
CA HIS A 37 13.43 13.31 -4.81
C HIS A 37 14.07 11.93 -5.05
N SER A 38 14.49 11.64 -6.27
CA SER A 38 15.22 10.41 -6.61
C SER A 38 16.73 10.52 -6.36
N ARG A 39 17.26 11.71 -6.10
CA ARG A 39 18.67 11.92 -5.84
C ARG A 39 19.09 11.21 -4.54
N PRO A 40 20.22 10.47 -4.55
CA PRO A 40 20.69 9.72 -3.38
C PRO A 40 20.90 10.57 -2.13
N ASP A 41 21.51 11.77 -2.27
CA ASP A 41 21.76 12.71 -1.19
C ASP A 41 20.45 13.19 -0.54
N ILE A 42 19.42 13.50 -1.34
CA ILE A 42 18.10 13.89 -0.84
C ILE A 42 17.40 12.72 -0.13
N GLN A 43 17.49 11.52 -0.68
CA GLN A 43 16.91 10.33 -0.06
C GLN A 43 17.58 10.01 1.29
N GLU A 44 18.89 10.18 1.38
CA GLU A 44 19.63 9.98 2.62
C GLU A 44 19.25 11.04 3.66
N ALA A 45 19.23 12.31 3.30
CA ALA A 45 18.81 13.39 4.19
C ALA A 45 17.37 13.19 4.70
N VAL A 46 16.44 12.79 3.84
CA VAL A 46 15.05 12.48 4.23
C VAL A 46 15.01 11.27 5.17
N ARG A 47 15.81 10.24 4.91
CA ARG A 47 15.89 9.05 5.77
C ARG A 47 16.45 9.40 7.13
N ALA A 48 17.54 10.16 7.18
CA ALA A 48 18.15 10.66 8.41
C ALA A 48 17.15 11.48 9.24
N HIS A 49 16.50 12.48 8.62
CA HIS A 49 15.47 13.29 9.28
C HIS A 49 14.32 12.43 9.85
N ARG A 50 13.79 11.49 9.06
CA ARG A 50 12.70 10.60 9.50
C ARG A 50 13.10 9.63 10.61
N SER A 51 14.39 9.40 10.80
CA SER A 51 14.91 8.52 11.86
C SER A 51 15.08 9.22 13.20
N THR A 52 15.02 10.57 13.23
CA THR A 52 15.18 11.34 14.47
C THR A 52 14.07 11.04 15.49
N PRO A 53 14.40 11.04 16.80
CA PRO A 53 13.41 10.83 17.85
C PRO A 53 12.27 11.86 17.79
N GLU A 54 12.59 13.12 17.51
CA GLU A 54 11.64 14.24 17.43
C GLU A 54 10.62 14.01 16.31
N TYR A 55 11.08 13.66 15.11
CA TYR A 55 10.19 13.35 13.99
C TYR A 55 9.28 12.16 14.30
N ARG A 56 9.84 11.09 14.88
CA ARG A 56 9.06 9.91 15.29
C ARG A 56 8.00 10.27 16.33
N ALA A 57 8.35 11.09 17.33
CA ALA A 57 7.42 11.58 18.34
C ALA A 57 6.29 12.42 17.71
N LEU A 58 6.64 13.35 16.82
CA LEU A 58 5.66 14.17 16.08
C LEU A 58 4.68 13.31 15.28
N ILE A 59 5.17 12.33 14.54
CA ILE A 59 4.32 11.43 13.75
C ILE A 59 3.44 10.56 14.66
N LYS A 60 3.98 10.08 15.78
CA LYS A 60 3.21 9.32 16.78
C LYS A 60 2.07 10.16 17.34
N ALA A 61 2.35 11.39 17.75
CA ALA A 61 1.34 12.33 18.26
C ALA A 61 0.26 12.63 17.22
N ARG A 62 0.64 12.95 15.97
CA ARG A 62 -0.29 13.17 14.85
C ARG A 62 -1.21 11.96 14.62
N ARG A 63 -0.65 10.75 14.62
CA ARG A 63 -1.43 9.52 14.41
C ARG A 63 -2.37 9.19 15.57
N ALA A 64 -2.10 9.70 16.76
CA ALA A 64 -2.94 9.53 17.94
C ALA A 64 -4.19 10.41 17.91
N THR A 65 -4.21 11.48 17.10
CA THR A 65 -5.35 12.40 17.04
C THR A 65 -6.62 11.71 16.52
N PRO A 66 -7.81 12.04 17.06
CA PRO A 66 -9.08 11.51 16.55
C PRO A 66 -9.29 11.77 15.06
N GLY A 67 -8.98 12.99 14.60
CA GLY A 67 -9.10 13.38 13.20
C GLY A 67 -8.26 12.51 12.26
N TYR A 68 -7.00 12.22 12.62
CA TYR A 68 -6.17 11.33 11.83
C TYR A 68 -6.73 9.90 11.81
N ARG A 69 -7.22 9.39 12.94
CA ARG A 69 -7.80 8.02 13.01
C ARG A 69 -9.04 7.89 12.12
N ILE A 70 -9.92 8.90 12.13
CA ILE A 70 -11.11 8.94 11.26
C ILE A 70 -10.68 9.02 9.79
N TRP A 71 -9.78 9.95 9.45
CA TRP A 71 -9.25 10.08 8.09
C TRP A 71 -8.61 8.79 7.60
N ALA A 72 -7.74 8.16 8.39
CA ALA A 72 -7.06 6.92 8.04
C ALA A 72 -8.03 5.75 7.84
N ARG A 73 -9.10 5.68 8.64
CA ARG A 73 -10.17 4.69 8.48
C ARG A 73 -10.93 4.88 7.18
N ASN A 74 -11.34 6.13 6.90
CA ASN A 74 -12.09 6.46 5.69
C ASN A 74 -11.25 6.30 4.41
N TYR A 75 -9.97 6.71 4.46
CA TYR A 75 -9.02 6.50 3.38
C TYR A 75 -8.83 5.01 3.09
N ARG A 76 -8.60 4.20 4.12
CA ARG A 76 -8.44 2.75 3.98
C ARG A 76 -9.69 2.11 3.41
N ARG A 77 -10.88 2.45 3.91
CA ARG A 77 -12.15 1.95 3.38
C ARG A 77 -12.27 2.27 1.89
N ARG A 78 -12.07 3.53 1.49
CA ARG A 78 -12.15 3.95 0.10
C ARG A 78 -11.18 3.19 -0.82
N VAL A 79 -9.92 3.02 -0.39
CA VAL A 79 -8.92 2.26 -1.16
C VAL A 79 -9.30 0.78 -1.25
N LEU A 80 -9.76 0.18 -0.15
CA LEU A 80 -10.10 -1.23 -0.13
C LEU A 80 -11.42 -1.55 -0.86
N ASP A 81 -12.36 -0.61 -0.89
CA ASP A 81 -13.67 -0.83 -1.51
C ASP A 81 -13.63 -0.62 -3.04
N ASN A 82 -12.79 0.30 -3.53
CA ASN A 82 -12.78 0.72 -4.93
C ASN A 82 -11.56 0.25 -5.73
N ASP A 83 -10.53 -0.27 -5.08
CA ASP A 83 -9.28 -0.72 -5.72
C ASP A 83 -8.93 -2.14 -5.30
N ILE A 84 -9.32 -3.10 -6.13
CA ILE A 84 -9.04 -4.53 -5.89
C ILE A 84 -7.53 -4.80 -5.82
N GLN A 85 -6.71 -4.17 -6.67
CA GLN A 85 -5.25 -4.34 -6.62
C GLN A 85 -4.66 -3.77 -5.33
N GLY A 86 -5.12 -2.59 -4.92
CA GLY A 86 -4.75 -2.00 -3.63
C GLY A 86 -5.16 -2.86 -2.44
N ARG A 87 -6.34 -3.48 -2.51
CA ARG A 87 -6.84 -4.42 -1.50
C ARG A 87 -6.02 -5.71 -1.45
N LEU A 88 -5.65 -6.28 -2.60
CA LEU A 88 -4.72 -7.41 -2.69
C LEU A 88 -3.37 -7.07 -2.06
N ALA A 89 -2.76 -5.96 -2.49
CA ALA A 89 -1.49 -5.47 -1.95
C ALA A 89 -1.53 -5.27 -0.42
N TYR A 90 -2.62 -4.72 0.10
CA TYR A 90 -2.81 -4.56 1.54
C TYR A 90 -2.88 -5.91 2.26
N ASN A 91 -3.67 -6.86 1.76
CA ASN A 91 -3.81 -8.18 2.39
C ASN A 91 -2.52 -8.98 2.36
N LEU A 92 -1.78 -8.97 1.24
CA LEU A 92 -0.47 -9.60 1.14
C LEU A 92 0.52 -9.07 2.19
N ARG A 93 0.57 -7.73 2.35
CA ARG A 93 1.45 -7.10 3.36
C ARG A 93 1.05 -7.48 4.78
N ILE A 94 -0.26 -7.51 5.08
CA ILE A 94 -0.77 -7.81 6.42
C ILE A 94 -0.58 -9.27 6.80
N SER A 95 -0.84 -10.21 5.89
CA SER A 95 -0.65 -11.63 6.17
C SER A 95 0.79 -11.95 6.55
N MET A 96 1.75 -11.43 5.77
CA MET A 96 3.18 -11.58 6.06
C MET A 96 3.61 -10.84 7.32
N HIS A 97 3.09 -9.61 7.55
CA HIS A 97 3.42 -8.85 8.76
C HIS A 97 2.99 -9.54 10.04
N LYS A 98 1.82 -10.15 10.06
CA LYS A 98 1.30 -10.87 11.24
C LYS A 98 2.17 -12.08 11.60
N ARG A 99 2.78 -12.74 10.63
CA ARG A 99 3.61 -13.94 10.84
C ARG A 99 5.04 -13.61 11.26
N ILE A 100 5.63 -12.54 10.70
CA ILE A 100 7.01 -12.12 11.01
C ILE A 100 7.04 -11.13 12.18
N LYS A 101 6.43 -11.45 13.30
CA LYS A 101 6.14 -10.50 14.40
C LYS A 101 7.34 -9.68 14.92
N ARG A 102 8.60 -10.16 14.85
CA ARG A 102 9.78 -9.50 15.42
C ARG A 102 11.09 -9.73 14.65
N ALA A 103 11.07 -10.54 13.60
CA ALA A 103 12.26 -10.81 12.81
C ALA A 103 12.47 -9.76 11.70
N THR A 104 13.70 -9.55 11.30
CA THR A 104 14.04 -8.77 10.11
C THR A 104 13.45 -9.46 8.89
N ARG A 105 12.62 -8.75 8.11
CA ARG A 105 12.01 -9.32 6.91
C ARG A 105 13.06 -9.54 5.83
N PRO A 106 13.20 -10.75 5.29
CA PRO A 106 14.14 -11.02 4.22
C PRO A 106 13.67 -10.50 2.85
N GLY A 107 12.43 -9.94 2.77
CA GLY A 107 11.85 -9.48 1.52
C GLY A 107 10.56 -8.68 1.63
N SER A 108 9.84 -8.57 0.52
CA SER A 108 8.56 -7.85 0.38
C SER A 108 7.53 -8.74 -0.31
N ALA A 109 6.39 -9.00 0.35
CA ALA A 109 5.31 -9.83 -0.19
C ALA A 109 4.79 -9.41 -1.58
N ILE A 110 4.98 -8.16 -1.98
CA ILE A 110 4.55 -7.67 -3.30
C ILE A 110 5.67 -7.76 -4.32
N ARG A 111 6.88 -7.31 -3.97
CA ARG A 111 8.04 -7.38 -4.86
C ARG A 111 8.41 -8.83 -5.18
N ASP A 112 8.24 -9.71 -4.20
CA ASP A 112 8.64 -11.10 -4.23
C ASP A 112 7.46 -12.04 -4.60
N LEU A 113 6.37 -11.47 -5.12
CA LEU A 113 5.17 -12.20 -5.56
C LEU A 113 5.43 -13.08 -6.81
N GLY A 114 6.43 -12.73 -7.61
CA GLY A 114 6.76 -13.42 -8.85
C GLY A 114 5.94 -12.99 -10.07
N CYS A 115 4.99 -12.07 -9.90
CA CYS A 115 4.19 -11.48 -10.97
C CYS A 115 3.69 -10.08 -10.57
N THR A 116 3.11 -9.35 -11.51
CA THR A 116 2.43 -8.08 -11.22
C THR A 116 1.12 -8.31 -10.46
N LEU A 117 0.60 -7.28 -9.78
CA LEU A 117 -0.70 -7.37 -9.11
C LEU A 117 -1.87 -7.56 -10.09
N GLY A 118 -1.73 -7.10 -11.34
CA GLY A 118 -2.71 -7.33 -12.40
C GLY A 118 -2.76 -8.79 -12.82
N GLU A 119 -1.59 -9.40 -13.09
CA GLU A 119 -1.46 -10.83 -13.39
C GLU A 119 -1.92 -11.68 -12.21
N PHE A 120 -1.57 -11.31 -10.98
CA PHE A 120 -2.04 -12.00 -9.79
C PHE A 120 -3.56 -11.95 -9.65
N LYS A 121 -4.18 -10.80 -9.92
CA LYS A 121 -5.63 -10.67 -9.94
C LYS A 121 -6.26 -11.63 -10.94
N ALA A 122 -5.75 -11.66 -12.18
CA ALA A 122 -6.22 -12.57 -13.23
C ALA A 122 -6.01 -14.06 -12.85
N TYR A 123 -4.84 -14.37 -12.27
CA TYR A 123 -4.55 -15.73 -11.77
C TYR A 123 -5.57 -16.21 -10.72
N ILE A 124 -5.99 -15.35 -9.81
CA ILE A 124 -7.02 -15.68 -8.81
C ILE A 124 -8.41 -15.78 -9.46
N GLU A 125 -8.74 -14.92 -10.43
CA GLU A 125 -10.03 -14.96 -11.14
C GLU A 125 -10.26 -16.27 -11.89
N VAL A 126 -9.23 -16.82 -12.52
CA VAL A 126 -9.32 -18.13 -13.22
C VAL A 126 -9.64 -19.28 -12.27
N GLN A 127 -9.31 -19.16 -10.98
CA GLN A 127 -9.56 -20.15 -9.95
C GLN A 127 -10.89 -19.97 -9.22
N PHE A 128 -11.70 -18.97 -9.58
CA PHE A 128 -12.98 -18.75 -8.91
C PHE A 128 -13.92 -19.93 -9.06
N LEU A 129 -14.42 -20.40 -7.95
CA LEU A 129 -15.51 -21.37 -7.91
C LEU A 129 -16.85 -20.69 -8.26
N PRO A 130 -17.87 -21.44 -8.69
CA PRO A 130 -19.18 -20.88 -8.98
C PRO A 130 -19.69 -19.97 -7.86
N GLY A 131 -20.08 -18.75 -8.21
CA GLY A 131 -20.55 -17.72 -7.27
C GLY A 131 -19.47 -16.81 -6.66
N MET A 132 -18.17 -17.14 -6.81
CA MET A 132 -17.10 -16.25 -6.37
C MET A 132 -16.95 -15.05 -7.30
N ASN A 133 -16.77 -13.88 -6.71
CA ASN A 133 -16.41 -12.65 -7.39
C ASN A 133 -15.76 -11.66 -6.39
N TRP A 134 -15.22 -10.53 -6.85
CA TRP A 134 -14.54 -9.58 -5.99
C TRP A 134 -15.46 -8.86 -4.99
N ASN A 135 -16.77 -8.80 -5.25
CA ASN A 135 -17.73 -8.16 -4.34
C ASN A 135 -17.97 -9.02 -3.09
N ASN A 136 -17.86 -10.35 -3.20
CA ASN A 136 -17.99 -11.25 -2.07
C ASN A 136 -16.65 -11.73 -1.49
N TRP A 137 -15.54 -11.05 -1.84
CA TRP A 137 -14.27 -11.21 -1.14
C TRP A 137 -14.30 -10.51 0.21
N ASN A 138 -14.87 -11.16 1.21
CA ASN A 138 -15.07 -10.62 2.56
C ASN A 138 -15.10 -11.77 3.58
N GLN A 139 -15.30 -11.44 4.86
CA GLN A 139 -15.24 -12.38 5.97
C GLN A 139 -16.26 -13.55 5.85
N ALA A 140 -17.41 -13.32 5.26
CA ALA A 140 -18.48 -14.33 5.10
C ALA A 140 -18.44 -15.04 3.73
N GLY A 141 -17.83 -14.44 2.73
CA GLY A 141 -17.75 -14.95 1.36
C GLY A 141 -16.54 -15.87 1.15
N TRP A 142 -15.56 -15.40 0.35
CA TRP A 142 -14.33 -16.15 0.12
C TRP A 142 -13.10 -15.40 0.63
N HIS A 143 -12.03 -16.15 0.88
CA HIS A 143 -10.76 -15.65 1.37
C HIS A 143 -9.64 -15.92 0.35
N LEU A 144 -8.65 -15.03 0.31
CA LEU A 144 -7.37 -15.31 -0.32
C LEU A 144 -6.56 -16.15 0.67
N ASP A 145 -6.35 -17.41 0.34
CA ASP A 145 -5.68 -18.39 1.19
C ASP A 145 -4.32 -18.80 0.61
N HIS A 146 -3.42 -19.30 1.46
CA HIS A 146 -2.16 -19.88 1.04
C HIS A 146 -2.33 -21.39 0.89
N ILE A 147 -2.08 -21.94 -0.30
CA ILE A 147 -2.16 -23.40 -0.57
C ILE A 147 -1.30 -24.13 0.46
N ARG A 148 -0.01 -23.80 0.53
CA ARG A 148 0.87 -24.22 1.61
C ARG A 148 0.84 -23.16 2.72
N PRO A 149 0.37 -23.50 3.94
CA PRO A 149 0.17 -22.54 5.01
C PRO A 149 1.46 -21.82 5.42
N LEU A 150 1.38 -20.52 5.70
CA LEU A 150 2.53 -19.72 6.15
C LEU A 150 3.22 -20.27 7.40
N ALA A 151 2.49 -21.01 8.22
CA ALA A 151 3.04 -21.65 9.43
C ALA A 151 4.04 -22.79 9.13
N SER A 152 4.06 -23.29 7.88
CA SER A 152 4.93 -24.37 7.46
C SER A 152 6.27 -23.88 6.86
N PHE A 153 6.48 -22.57 6.80
CA PHE A 153 7.70 -21.95 6.29
C PHE A 153 8.49 -21.27 7.42
N ASP A 154 9.80 -21.34 7.36
CA ASP A 154 10.67 -20.44 8.12
C ASP A 154 10.80 -19.11 7.36
N LEU A 155 9.90 -18.17 7.68
CA LEU A 155 9.84 -16.88 7.01
C LEU A 155 11.02 -15.93 7.34
N THR A 156 11.99 -16.37 8.12
CA THR A 156 13.27 -15.66 8.34
C THR A 156 14.27 -15.98 7.24
N LYS A 157 14.15 -17.12 6.58
CA LYS A 157 14.96 -17.54 5.45
C LYS A 157 14.45 -16.99 4.14
N ARG A 158 15.35 -16.42 3.33
CA ARG A 158 15.00 -15.76 2.07
C ARG A 158 14.30 -16.69 1.08
N GLU A 159 14.80 -17.91 0.93
CA GLU A 159 14.26 -18.91 -0.02
C GLU A 159 12.85 -19.34 0.36
N GLU A 160 12.63 -19.65 1.64
CA GLU A 160 11.31 -20.04 2.14
C GLU A 160 10.32 -18.86 2.10
N PHE A 161 10.82 -17.63 2.34
CA PHE A 161 10.01 -16.42 2.17
C PHE A 161 9.56 -16.22 0.73
N LEU A 162 10.44 -16.44 -0.26
CA LEU A 162 10.09 -16.37 -1.69
C LEU A 162 9.02 -17.37 -2.05
N GLN A 163 9.16 -18.65 -1.64
CA GLN A 163 8.16 -19.68 -1.87
C GLN A 163 6.81 -19.33 -1.23
N ALA A 164 6.83 -18.82 -0.01
CA ALA A 164 5.63 -18.43 0.71
C ALA A 164 4.90 -17.25 0.06
N CYS A 165 5.64 -16.29 -0.52
CA CYS A 165 5.10 -15.11 -1.20
C CYS A 165 4.71 -15.37 -2.65
N HIS A 166 5.21 -16.42 -3.30
CA HIS A 166 5.01 -16.66 -4.72
C HIS A 166 3.53 -16.79 -5.07
N TYR A 167 3.11 -16.20 -6.19
CA TYR A 167 1.69 -16.13 -6.57
C TYR A 167 1.03 -17.50 -6.69
N THR A 168 1.78 -18.54 -7.07
CA THR A 168 1.28 -19.92 -7.17
C THR A 168 0.94 -20.56 -5.83
N ASN A 169 1.36 -19.94 -4.71
CA ASN A 169 0.98 -20.40 -3.37
C ASN A 169 -0.34 -19.80 -2.88
N TYR A 170 -1.10 -19.11 -3.75
CA TYR A 170 -2.38 -18.52 -3.39
C TYR A 170 -3.54 -19.16 -4.15
N GLN A 171 -4.68 -19.25 -3.47
CA GLN A 171 -5.95 -19.72 -4.01
C GLN A 171 -7.12 -18.94 -3.43
N PRO A 172 -8.23 -18.77 -4.15
CA PRO A 172 -9.50 -18.38 -3.56
C PRO A 172 -10.12 -19.59 -2.86
N LEU A 173 -10.58 -19.43 -1.63
CA LEU A 173 -11.22 -20.49 -0.88
C LEU A 173 -12.45 -19.94 -0.14
N TRP A 174 -13.58 -20.63 -0.18
CA TRP A 174 -14.75 -20.22 0.58
C TRP A 174 -14.39 -20.11 2.06
N ALA A 175 -14.95 -19.11 2.75
CA ALA A 175 -14.62 -18.83 4.15
C ALA A 175 -14.79 -20.05 5.06
N VAL A 176 -15.83 -20.84 4.81
CA VAL A 176 -16.10 -22.08 5.56
C VAL A 176 -14.98 -23.11 5.34
N ASP A 177 -14.56 -23.29 4.10
CA ASP A 177 -13.52 -24.27 3.76
C ASP A 177 -12.14 -23.81 4.24
N ASN A 178 -11.88 -22.51 4.16
CA ASN A 178 -10.67 -21.93 4.72
C ASN A 178 -10.58 -22.11 6.26
N MET A 179 -11.68 -21.96 6.95
CA MET A 179 -11.75 -22.23 8.41
C MET A 179 -11.52 -23.71 8.71
N ARG A 180 -12.08 -24.62 7.91
CA ARG A 180 -11.86 -26.08 8.05
C ARG A 180 -10.42 -26.47 7.77
N LYS A 181 -9.82 -25.88 6.73
CA LYS A 181 -8.42 -26.13 6.36
C LYS A 181 -7.48 -25.70 7.49
N GLY A 182 -7.67 -24.51 8.08
CA GLY A 182 -6.82 -23.98 9.13
C GLY A 182 -5.36 -23.92 8.73
N THR A 183 -4.47 -24.60 9.47
CA THR A 183 -3.03 -24.70 9.19
C THR A 183 -2.63 -26.06 8.61
N LYS A 184 -3.59 -26.90 8.25
CA LYS A 184 -3.31 -28.23 7.66
C LYS A 184 -2.72 -28.05 6.25
N ARG A 185 -1.78 -28.91 5.90
CA ARG A 185 -1.31 -29.05 4.52
C ARG A 185 -2.37 -29.80 3.70
N PRO A 186 -2.49 -29.49 2.39
CA PRO A 186 -3.31 -30.30 1.51
C PRO A 186 -2.80 -31.74 1.47
#